data_968b920867ffbb0eaad8db1866668021
#
_entry.id   968b920867ffbb0eaad8db1866668021
#
_cell.length_a   1.000
_cell.length_b   1.000
_cell.length_c   1.000
_cell.angle_alpha   90.00
_cell.angle_beta   90.00
_cell.angle_gamma   90.00
#
_symmetry.space_group_name_H-M   'P 1'
#
loop_
_entity.id
_entity.type
_entity.pdbx_description
1 polymer ?
#
loop_
_entity_poly.entity_id
_entity_poly.type
_entity_poly.pdbx_seq_one_letter_code
_entity_poly.pdbx_strand_id
1 'polypeptide(L)'
;MEDDDYILGIDFGTTFSCVGVWIKGSVLIIPNRINERTTPSVVVFDNNGDIYVGEETINRVWNEDAIKIYEIKRLIGRKYSEVQNLIKYFSYKIK
;
A
#
# COMPACT_ATOMS: atom_id res chain seq x y z
N MET A 1 -12.14 -23.85 15.57
CA MET A 1 -12.31 -23.03 14.36
C MET A 1 -12.87 -23.88 13.24
N GLU A 2 -13.86 -23.40 12.56
CA GLU A 2 -14.47 -24.14 11.46
C GLU A 2 -13.48 -24.33 10.31
N ASP A 3 -13.65 -25.41 9.50
CA ASP A 3 -12.73 -25.71 8.41
C ASP A 3 -12.69 -24.65 7.33
N ASP A 4 -13.77 -23.87 7.18
CA ASP A 4 -13.89 -22.80 6.21
C ASP A 4 -13.50 -21.41 6.76
N ASP A 5 -13.06 -21.36 8.03
CA ASP A 5 -12.56 -20.12 8.62
C ASP A 5 -11.09 -19.95 8.30
N TYR A 6 -10.73 -18.74 7.92
CA TYR A 6 -9.34 -18.38 7.62
C TYR A 6 -8.88 -17.22 8.50
N ILE A 7 -7.63 -17.29 8.90
CA ILE A 7 -6.99 -16.20 9.64
C ILE A 7 -6.02 -15.53 8.69
N LEU A 8 -6.19 -14.22 8.50
CA LEU A 8 -5.30 -13.42 7.65
C LEU A 8 -4.35 -12.62 8.53
N GLY A 9 -3.08 -12.64 8.15
CA GLY A 9 -2.09 -11.76 8.73
C GLY A 9 -1.69 -10.73 7.67
N ILE A 10 -1.71 -9.46 8.03
CA ILE A 10 -1.37 -8.38 7.10
C ILE A 10 -0.18 -7.63 7.64
N ASP A 11 0.90 -7.59 6.84
CA ASP A 11 2.06 -6.76 7.11
C ASP A 11 1.92 -5.51 6.24
N PHE A 12 1.51 -4.42 6.86
CA PHE A 12 1.39 -3.14 6.18
C PHE A 12 2.70 -2.37 6.37
N GLY A 13 3.63 -2.53 5.43
CA GLY A 13 4.94 -1.90 5.51
C GLY A 13 4.95 -0.49 4.91
N THR A 14 5.97 0.26 5.25
CA THR A 14 6.18 1.61 4.71
C THR A 14 6.38 1.59 3.20
N THR A 15 7.12 0.61 2.70
CA THR A 15 7.47 0.49 1.28
C THR A 15 6.68 -0.63 0.60
N PHE A 16 6.57 -1.78 1.26
CA PHE A 16 5.88 -2.95 0.73
C PHE A 16 4.92 -3.51 1.76
N SER A 17 3.85 -4.10 1.27
CA SER A 17 2.86 -4.80 2.09
C SER A 17 2.76 -6.25 1.63
N CYS A 18 2.36 -7.13 2.54
CA CYS A 18 2.06 -8.51 2.17
C CYS A 18 0.95 -9.06 3.05
N VAL A 19 0.33 -10.12 2.57
CA VAL A 19 -0.74 -10.79 3.31
C VAL A 19 -0.50 -12.29 3.29
N GLY A 20 -0.66 -12.91 4.44
CA GLY A 20 -0.58 -14.35 4.58
C GLY A 20 -1.88 -14.90 5.12
N VAL A 21 -2.15 -16.14 4.81
CA VAL A 21 -3.31 -16.86 5.33
C VAL A 21 -2.82 -18.09 6.08
N TRP A 22 -3.38 -18.31 7.28
CA TRP A 22 -3.16 -19.54 8.02
C TRP A 22 -4.17 -20.56 7.54
N ILE A 23 -3.68 -21.64 6.98
CA ILE A 23 -4.54 -22.69 6.44
C ILE A 23 -3.88 -24.04 6.67
N LYS A 24 -4.65 -24.97 7.23
CA LYS A 24 -4.22 -26.36 7.47
C LYS A 24 -2.86 -26.48 8.18
N GLY A 25 -2.65 -25.64 9.19
CA GLY A 25 -1.45 -25.70 10.03
C GLY A 25 -0.21 -25.02 9.46
N SER A 26 -0.34 -24.25 8.40
CA SER A 26 0.79 -23.50 7.83
C SER A 26 0.37 -22.15 7.29
N VAL A 27 1.35 -21.29 7.05
CA VAL A 27 1.13 -19.97 6.48
C VAL A 27 1.39 -20.02 4.98
N LEU A 28 0.43 -19.51 4.22
CA LEU A 28 0.59 -19.30 2.78
C LEU A 28 0.56 -17.81 2.51
N ILE A 29 1.62 -17.29 1.88
CA ILE A 29 1.63 -15.89 1.44
C ILE A 29 0.81 -15.78 0.17
N ILE A 30 -0.16 -14.87 0.17
CA ILE A 30 -1.05 -14.66 -0.97
C ILE A 30 -0.34 -13.76 -1.98
N PRO A 31 -0.09 -14.25 -3.22
CA PRO A 31 0.56 -13.43 -4.23
C PRO A 31 -0.40 -12.38 -4.78
N ASN A 32 0.16 -11.29 -5.30
CA ASN A 32 -0.60 -10.26 -5.99
C ASN A 32 -0.89 -10.66 -7.45
N ARG A 33 -1.46 -9.73 -8.24
CA ARG A 33 -1.84 -10.00 -9.64
C ARG A 33 -0.69 -10.44 -10.53
N ILE A 34 0.52 -9.98 -10.24
CA ILE A 34 1.70 -10.35 -11.01
C ILE A 34 2.50 -11.47 -10.35
N ASN A 35 1.85 -12.20 -9.46
CA ASN A 35 2.40 -13.36 -8.76
C ASN A 35 3.63 -13.05 -7.90
N GLU A 36 3.67 -11.86 -7.34
CA GLU A 36 4.71 -11.49 -6.36
C GLU A 36 4.13 -11.53 -4.96
N ARG A 37 4.99 -11.85 -3.99
CA ARG A 37 4.59 -12.01 -2.59
C ARG A 37 4.51 -10.72 -1.82
N THR A 38 5.10 -9.65 -2.35
CA THR A 38 5.02 -8.32 -1.77
C THR A 38 4.41 -7.36 -2.78
N THR A 39 3.68 -6.37 -2.26
CA THR A 39 2.99 -5.37 -3.06
C THR A 39 3.44 -4.00 -2.61
N PRO A 40 3.84 -3.11 -3.53
CA PRO A 40 4.23 -1.76 -3.15
C PRO A 40 3.11 -1.03 -2.41
N SER A 41 3.46 -0.37 -1.31
CA SER A 41 2.51 0.43 -0.53
C SER A 41 2.36 1.81 -1.18
N VAL A 42 1.81 1.84 -2.39
CA VAL A 42 1.71 3.03 -3.23
C VAL A 42 0.33 3.08 -3.87
N VAL A 43 -0.23 4.28 -3.95
CA VAL A 43 -1.48 4.54 -4.67
C VAL A 43 -1.23 5.73 -5.60
N VAL A 44 -1.72 5.65 -6.82
CA VAL A 44 -1.64 6.75 -7.79
C VAL A 44 -3.04 7.16 -8.22
N PHE A 45 -3.31 8.45 -8.17
CA PHE A 45 -4.51 9.07 -8.71
C PHE A 45 -4.11 9.79 -10.00
N ASP A 46 -4.62 9.33 -11.13
CA ASP A 46 -4.30 10.02 -12.37
C ASP A 46 -5.29 11.17 -12.66
N ASN A 47 -5.00 11.93 -13.70
CA ASN A 47 -5.82 13.09 -14.04
C ASN A 47 -7.15 12.74 -14.71
N ASN A 48 -7.38 11.46 -15.01
CA ASN A 48 -8.64 10.98 -15.55
C ASN A 48 -9.61 10.51 -14.48
N GLY A 49 -9.18 10.55 -13.20
CA GLY A 49 -9.97 10.08 -12.08
C GLY A 49 -9.78 8.60 -11.79
N ASP A 50 -8.86 7.93 -12.47
CA ASP A 50 -8.57 6.52 -12.21
C ASP A 50 -7.61 6.39 -11.03
N ILE A 51 -7.75 5.27 -10.31
CA ILE A 51 -6.94 4.96 -9.14
C ILE A 51 -6.18 3.67 -9.40
N TYR A 52 -4.88 3.71 -9.16
CA TYR A 52 -4.00 2.55 -9.31
C TYR A 52 -3.37 2.22 -7.98
N VAL A 53 -3.26 0.95 -7.65
CA VAL A 53 -2.79 0.49 -6.33
C VAL A 53 -1.70 -0.56 -6.51
N GLY A 54 -0.65 -0.44 -5.71
CA GLY A 54 0.36 -1.47 -5.59
C GLY A 54 1.12 -1.72 -6.88
N GLU A 55 1.13 -2.96 -7.35
CA GLU A 55 1.88 -3.39 -8.52
C GLU A 55 1.47 -2.66 -9.80
N GLU A 56 0.25 -2.15 -9.85
CA GLU A 56 -0.23 -1.37 -10.99
C GLU A 56 0.49 -0.04 -11.14
N THR A 57 1.15 0.43 -10.06
CA THR A 57 1.83 1.73 -10.05
C THR A 57 3.27 1.66 -10.55
N ILE A 58 3.80 0.44 -10.75
CA ILE A 58 5.19 0.22 -11.16
C ILE A 58 5.27 0.07 -12.68
N ASN A 59 6.39 0.48 -13.25
CA ASN A 59 6.69 0.36 -14.68
C ASN A 59 5.70 1.12 -15.58
N ARG A 60 5.12 2.18 -15.05
CA ARG A 60 4.28 3.10 -15.83
C ARG A 60 4.88 4.49 -15.78
N VAL A 61 4.69 5.22 -16.87
CA VAL A 61 5.00 6.65 -16.93
C VAL A 61 3.72 7.41 -16.60
N TRP A 62 3.80 8.25 -15.59
CA TRP A 62 2.64 9.02 -15.13
C TRP A 62 2.72 10.45 -15.66
N ASN A 63 1.56 11.05 -15.93
CA ASN A 63 1.48 12.45 -16.28
C ASN A 63 1.91 13.33 -15.09
N GLU A 64 2.32 14.56 -15.38
CA GLU A 64 2.72 15.52 -14.33
C GLU A 64 1.60 15.78 -13.32
N ASP A 65 0.34 15.66 -13.76
CA ASP A 65 -0.83 15.90 -12.92
C ASP A 65 -1.20 14.69 -12.05
N ALA A 66 -0.57 13.56 -12.26
CA ALA A 66 -0.83 12.38 -11.44
C ALA A 66 -0.26 12.57 -10.03
N ILE A 67 -1.01 12.10 -9.03
CA ILE A 67 -0.60 12.19 -7.63
C ILE A 67 -0.21 10.80 -7.15
N LYS A 68 1.06 10.65 -6.78
CA LYS A 68 1.59 9.40 -6.24
C LYS A 68 1.70 9.51 -4.73
N ILE A 69 0.95 8.67 -4.03
CA ILE A 69 0.94 8.60 -2.56
C ILE A 69 1.78 7.39 -2.14
N TYR A 70 2.80 7.64 -1.33
CA TYR A 70 3.73 6.63 -0.84
C TYR A 70 4.10 6.92 0.61
N GLU A 71 4.62 5.91 1.29
CA GLU A 71 5.07 6.02 2.68
C GLU A 71 3.97 6.57 3.62
N ILE A 72 2.72 6.26 3.31
CA ILE A 72 1.57 6.78 4.08
C ILE A 72 1.60 6.31 5.53
N LYS A 73 2.28 5.20 5.81
CA LYS A 73 2.39 4.66 7.16
C LYS A 73 3.07 5.65 8.12
N ARG A 74 3.92 6.53 7.60
CA ARG A 74 4.56 7.58 8.40
C ARG A 74 3.58 8.63 8.88
N LEU A 75 2.43 8.73 8.22
CA LEU A 75 1.42 9.76 8.49
C LEU A 75 0.17 9.21 9.16
N ILE A 76 -0.18 7.95 8.87
CA ILE A 76 -1.44 7.37 9.29
C ILE A 76 -1.56 7.35 10.82
N GLY A 77 -2.73 7.71 11.32
CA GLY A 77 -2.99 7.74 12.74
C GLY A 77 -2.41 8.95 13.48
N ARG A 78 -1.79 9.89 12.76
CA ARG A 78 -1.18 11.07 13.35
C ARG A 78 -1.95 12.33 13.00
N LYS A 79 -1.93 13.29 13.90
CA LYS A 79 -2.48 14.62 13.64
C LYS A 79 -1.55 15.40 12.72
N TYR A 80 -2.11 16.32 11.96
CA TYR A 80 -1.34 17.20 11.08
C TYR A 80 -0.20 17.90 11.85
N SER A 81 -0.46 18.38 13.07
CA SER A 81 0.54 19.06 13.89
C SER A 81 1.71 18.16 14.27
N GLU A 82 1.50 16.84 14.32
CA GLU A 82 2.54 15.89 14.70
C GLU A 82 3.49 15.56 13.55
N VAL A 83 3.08 15.81 12.31
CA VAL A 83 3.84 15.41 11.12
C VAL A 83 4.39 16.59 10.32
N GLN A 84 4.26 17.81 10.80
CA GLN A 84 4.70 19.00 10.07
C GLN A 84 6.17 18.95 9.65
N ASN A 85 7.02 18.36 10.48
CA ASN A 85 8.44 18.20 10.16
C ASN A 85 8.70 17.21 9.02
N LEU A 86 7.74 16.31 8.77
CA LEU A 86 7.85 15.28 7.74
C LEU A 86 7.25 15.72 6.41
N ILE A 87 6.28 16.62 6.43
CA ILE A 87 5.49 17.01 5.25
C ILE A 87 6.37 17.46 4.09
N LYS A 88 7.43 18.20 4.38
CA LYS A 88 8.34 18.75 3.37
C LYS A 88 9.09 17.68 2.56
N TYR A 89 9.14 16.45 3.07
CA TYR A 89 9.82 15.36 2.37
C TYR A 89 8.92 14.62 1.38
N PHE A 90 7.64 14.94 1.37
CA PHE A 90 6.68 14.31 0.46
C PHE A 90 6.43 15.19 -0.75
N SER A 91 6.30 14.55 -1.91
CA SER A 91 6.01 15.26 -3.16
C SER A 91 4.52 15.57 -3.32
N TYR A 92 3.66 14.94 -2.53
CA TYR A 92 2.23 15.21 -2.54
C TYR A 92 1.84 16.13 -1.39
N LYS A 93 0.73 16.83 -1.58
CA LYS A 93 0.26 17.84 -0.63
C LYS A 93 -0.50 17.18 0.52
N ILE A 94 -0.15 17.54 1.74
CA ILE A 94 -0.78 17.04 2.96
C ILE A 94 -1.47 18.19 3.65
N LYS A 95 -2.73 17.99 3.98
CA LYS A 95 -3.57 18.98 4.64
C LYS A 95 -4.13 18.45 5.95
#